data_7a88d3057c48e8a90f32fec4e5b7e331
#
_entry.id   7a88d3057c48e8a90f32fec4e5b7e331
#
_cell.length_a   1.000
_cell.length_b   1.000
_cell.length_c   1.000
_cell.angle_alpha   90.00
_cell.angle_beta   90.00
_cell.angle_gamma   90.00
#
_symmetry.space_group_name_H-M   'P 1'
#
loop_
_entity.id
_entity.type
_entity.pdbx_description
1 polymer ?
#
loop_
_entity_poly.entity_id
_entity_poly.type
_entity_poly.pdbx_seq_one_letter_code
_entity_poly.pdbx_strand_id
1 'polypeptide(L)'
;MDAPTCQTGVGHGVARLWFSRPRHRVRGRFSCLQQRLVHMTFPAGSASSLPWRLGPIRALACPCSSAMCQRLHHRVSEDLSRRRFLGGMAAMLAPFALPGTAAAASDDRPLLLTNLRLFDGTGKPVRHGVQVLVQGQRIADLLPAAATVEGARVLDCQGKLVMPGLIDVHWHTMLAGVSQMVAMTADLGYLYLVAAQEAQRTLLRGFTSVRDAGGPAFALQRAIDEGLVAGPRIFPSGAMISQTSGHGDFRLRSDLPRADGAPMSLVENTGVAMIADGEAQVLRRVREQLMLGATQIKMLAGGGVASQYDPLDSTQFTERELRAGVEAASDWNTYVMAHVYASKGIQRAIRAGVKCIEHGQLADEATVRMMRDEGVWWSLQPFLQDEDSNPYPDPARRASQKQVAEGTVNAYAMAQKYGVHTGWGTDILFNPKNTAGQGRHLAKLTRFYDPLTLLGQATGTNGALLALSGERNPYPGMLGRIAQGAWADLLVADGDPAVNLDFLADPGQHLRVIMKGGQIHKNTL
;
A
#
# COMPACT_ATOMS: atom_id res chain seq x y z
N MET A 1 43.28 -57.25 -4.22
CA MET A 1 44.35 -56.82 -5.13
C MET A 1 44.37 -55.30 -5.02
N ASP A 2 45.03 -54.89 -4.06
CA ASP A 2 46.31 -54.19 -3.92
C ASP A 2 46.21 -52.72 -4.17
N ALA A 3 46.30 -52.00 -3.06
CA ALA A 3 46.82 -50.62 -3.01
C ALA A 3 48.33 -50.61 -3.28
N PRO A 4 48.97 -49.51 -3.57
CA PRO A 4 49.93 -49.06 -2.56
C PRO A 4 49.92 -47.54 -2.20
N THR A 5 50.27 -47.37 -0.95
CA THR A 5 50.76 -46.17 -0.22
C THR A 5 52.11 -45.70 -0.69
N CYS A 6 52.40 -44.38 -0.55
CA CYS A 6 53.71 -43.82 -0.14
C CYS A 6 53.52 -42.31 0.15
N GLN A 7 53.66 -41.88 1.25
CA GLN A 7 54.56 -41.33 2.28
C GLN A 7 55.57 -40.28 1.80
N THR A 8 55.47 -39.11 2.49
CA THR A 8 56.47 -38.22 3.10
C THR A 8 57.27 -37.25 2.22
N GLY A 9 57.34 -36.03 2.74
CA GLY A 9 58.37 -35.03 2.42
C GLY A 9 58.13 -33.67 3.08
N VAL A 10 58.80 -33.47 4.21
CA VAL A 10 58.86 -32.25 5.01
C VAL A 10 59.75 -31.18 4.31
N GLY A 11 59.37 -29.91 4.38
CA GLY A 11 60.26 -28.83 3.95
C GLY A 11 59.86 -27.47 4.53
N HIS A 12 60.55 -27.03 5.57
CA HIS A 12 60.46 -25.70 6.18
C HIS A 12 61.00 -24.60 5.24
N GLY A 13 60.33 -23.44 5.22
CA GLY A 13 60.83 -22.24 4.58
C GLY A 13 60.20 -20.98 5.16
N VAL A 14 60.86 -20.41 6.19
CA VAL A 14 60.58 -19.11 6.77
C VAL A 14 61.15 -18.00 5.86
N ALA A 15 60.31 -17.08 5.41
CA ALA A 15 60.79 -15.83 4.84
C ALA A 15 60.11 -14.65 5.56
N ARG A 16 60.92 -13.98 6.41
CA ARG A 16 60.60 -12.68 6.97
C ARG A 16 60.95 -11.61 5.94
N LEU A 17 60.03 -10.72 5.64
CA LEU A 17 60.37 -9.46 5.00
C LEU A 17 59.98 -8.31 5.92
N TRP A 18 60.99 -7.57 6.31
CA TRP A 18 60.96 -6.29 6.99
C TRP A 18 60.57 -5.20 5.99
N PHE A 19 59.64 -4.31 6.35
CA PHE A 19 59.62 -2.96 5.85
C PHE A 19 59.40 -1.96 6.99
N SER A 20 60.29 -0.99 7.00
CA SER A 20 60.55 0.06 7.96
C SER A 20 59.48 1.16 7.93
N ARG A 21 59.20 1.70 9.11
CA ARG A 21 58.46 2.97 9.31
C ARG A 21 59.32 4.18 8.97
N PRO A 22 58.68 5.31 8.65
CA PRO A 22 59.12 6.58 9.22
C PRO A 22 58.08 7.18 10.16
N ARG A 23 58.63 7.70 11.27
CA ARG A 23 57.93 8.46 12.31
C ARG A 23 57.72 9.89 11.83
N HIS A 24 56.49 10.42 11.97
CA HIS A 24 56.31 11.86 12.21
C HIS A 24 55.41 12.06 13.41
N ARG A 25 55.99 12.69 14.46
CA ARG A 25 55.30 13.17 15.65
C ARG A 25 54.58 14.48 15.31
N VAL A 26 53.30 14.55 15.58
CA VAL A 26 52.62 15.82 15.87
C VAL A 26 51.98 15.69 17.23
N ARG A 27 52.48 16.47 18.20
CA ARG A 27 51.89 16.61 19.54
C ARG A 27 50.72 17.59 19.43
N GLY A 28 49.50 17.14 19.76
CA GLY A 28 48.36 17.98 20.07
C GLY A 28 47.80 17.55 21.43
N ARG A 29 47.88 18.45 22.41
CA ARG A 29 47.32 18.24 23.77
C ARG A 29 45.81 18.26 23.70
N PHE A 30 45.17 17.20 24.12
CA PHE A 30 43.76 17.23 24.56
C PHE A 30 43.72 17.35 26.08
N SER A 31 43.20 18.47 26.58
CA SER A 31 42.88 18.64 28.00
C SER A 31 41.43 18.23 28.23
N CYS A 32 41.28 17.36 29.20
CA CYS A 32 40.06 16.87 29.82
C CYS A 32 39.29 18.04 30.45
N LEU A 33 37.99 18.18 30.16
CA LEU A 33 37.09 19.01 30.95
C LEU A 33 35.93 18.13 31.44
N GLN A 34 35.94 17.97 32.74
CA GLN A 34 34.97 17.23 33.57
C GLN A 34 33.58 17.87 33.54
N GLN A 35 32.60 16.99 33.57
CA GLN A 35 31.21 17.23 33.83
C GLN A 35 30.98 18.01 35.14
N ARG A 36 30.13 19.03 35.09
CA ARG A 36 29.38 19.50 36.27
C ARG A 36 27.87 19.36 35.98
N LEU A 37 27.27 18.44 36.65
CA LEU A 37 25.81 18.36 36.87
C LEU A 37 25.38 19.55 37.73
N VAL A 38 24.42 20.33 37.25
CA VAL A 38 23.69 21.32 38.03
C VAL A 38 22.28 20.76 38.25
N HIS A 39 21.97 20.39 39.46
CA HIS A 39 20.59 20.12 39.92
C HIS A 39 19.82 21.45 39.98
N MET A 40 18.73 21.56 39.29
CA MET A 40 17.71 22.59 39.52
C MET A 40 16.48 21.97 40.17
N THR A 41 16.24 22.31 41.40
CA THR A 41 14.98 22.09 42.13
C THR A 41 14.02 23.23 41.81
N PHE A 42 12.79 22.92 41.42
CA PHE A 42 11.70 23.89 41.26
C PHE A 42 10.82 23.91 42.50
N PRO A 43 10.47 25.09 43.04
CA PRO A 43 9.38 25.21 44.02
C PRO A 43 8.03 25.37 43.32
N ALA A 44 7.00 24.75 43.85
CA ALA A 44 5.60 24.92 43.48
C ALA A 44 5.05 26.29 43.93
N GLY A 45 4.29 26.97 43.04
CA GLY A 45 3.60 28.19 43.40
C GLY A 45 2.83 28.84 42.26
N SER A 46 1.50 28.73 42.31
CA SER A 46 0.41 29.60 41.87
C SER A 46 0.44 30.31 40.51
N ALA A 47 -0.67 30.14 39.78
CA ALA A 47 -1.07 30.80 38.58
C ALA A 47 -1.26 32.31 38.74
N SER A 48 -0.67 33.12 37.85
CA SER A 48 -1.19 34.43 37.45
C SER A 48 -0.57 34.86 36.13
N SER A 49 -1.39 35.43 35.29
CA SER A 49 -1.20 36.03 33.96
C SER A 49 0.05 36.91 33.81
N LEU A 50 0.87 36.65 32.81
CA LEU A 50 1.94 37.56 32.40
C LEU A 50 1.97 37.74 30.87
N PRO A 51 2.09 39.00 30.39
CA PRO A 51 2.22 39.30 28.98
C PRO A 51 3.64 39.03 28.49
N TRP A 52 3.76 38.39 27.33
CA TRP A 52 5.03 38.10 26.67
C TRP A 52 5.75 39.39 26.26
N ARG A 53 6.79 39.77 26.98
CA ARG A 53 7.81 40.70 26.49
C ARG A 53 8.98 39.87 25.94
N LEU A 54 9.22 39.95 24.63
CA LEU A 54 10.44 39.44 24.01
C LEU A 54 11.61 40.34 24.45
N GLY A 55 12.49 39.79 25.30
CA GLY A 55 13.78 40.39 25.61
C GLY A 55 14.75 40.32 24.41
N PRO A 56 15.81 41.14 24.37
CA PRO A 56 16.73 41.14 23.25
C PRO A 56 17.46 39.82 23.14
N ILE A 57 17.43 39.20 21.95
CA ILE A 57 18.18 38.00 21.60
C ILE A 57 19.67 38.33 21.71
N ARG A 58 20.37 37.79 22.71
CA ARG A 58 21.82 37.86 22.77
C ARG A 58 22.37 36.96 21.66
N ALA A 59 23.02 37.57 20.69
CA ALA A 59 23.74 36.87 19.64
C ALA A 59 24.80 35.93 20.25
N LEU A 60 24.67 34.64 19.96
CA LEU A 60 25.73 33.67 20.23
C LEU A 60 26.93 34.06 19.36
N ALA A 61 28.02 34.47 19.98
CA ALA A 61 29.26 34.81 19.30
C ALA A 61 29.82 33.53 18.63
N CYS A 62 29.91 33.54 17.31
CA CYS A 62 30.61 32.54 16.55
C CYS A 62 32.12 32.70 16.75
N PRO A 63 32.90 31.66 17.08
CA PRO A 63 34.34 31.78 17.34
C PRO A 63 35.21 31.97 16.09
N CYS A 64 34.65 32.14 14.89
CA CYS A 64 35.42 32.41 13.70
C CYS A 64 35.66 33.93 13.53
N SER A 65 36.89 34.37 13.82
CA SER A 65 37.34 35.76 13.72
C SER A 65 37.76 36.18 12.30
N SER A 66 37.16 35.64 11.24
CA SER A 66 37.50 36.07 9.88
C SER A 66 36.74 37.35 9.50
N ALA A 67 37.49 38.33 8.96
CA ALA A 67 36.94 39.61 8.48
C ALA A 67 35.80 39.46 7.44
N MET A 68 35.68 38.29 6.84
CA MET A 68 34.62 37.94 5.88
C MET A 68 33.28 37.63 6.58
N CYS A 69 33.29 36.93 7.73
CA CYS A 69 32.10 36.69 8.53
C CYS A 69 31.55 37.98 9.15
N GLN A 70 32.40 38.89 9.58
CA GLN A 70 31.99 40.19 10.12
C GLN A 70 31.33 41.07 9.04
N ARG A 71 31.84 41.07 7.80
CA ARG A 71 31.26 41.82 6.68
C ARG A 71 29.93 41.21 6.22
N LEU A 72 29.76 39.89 6.27
CA LEU A 72 28.50 39.22 5.94
C LEU A 72 27.45 39.53 7.01
N HIS A 73 27.82 39.50 8.28
CA HIS A 73 26.92 39.80 9.40
C HIS A 73 26.43 41.26 9.37
N HIS A 74 27.32 42.21 9.00
CA HIS A 74 26.96 43.64 8.88
C HIS A 74 26.00 43.87 7.70
N ARG A 75 26.21 43.25 6.55
CA ARG A 75 25.32 43.40 5.39
C ARG A 75 23.95 42.77 5.63
N VAL A 76 23.86 41.62 6.32
CA VAL A 76 22.61 40.98 6.64
C VAL A 76 21.80 41.76 7.69
N SER A 77 22.47 42.43 8.64
CA SER A 77 21.77 43.21 9.66
C SER A 77 21.29 44.59 9.17
N GLU A 78 21.94 45.20 8.17
CA GLU A 78 21.53 46.48 7.57
C GLU A 78 20.35 46.31 6.59
N ASP A 79 20.23 45.18 5.91
CA ASP A 79 19.13 44.91 4.97
C ASP A 79 17.81 44.46 5.62
N LEU A 80 17.81 44.08 6.92
CA LEU A 80 16.61 43.68 7.66
C LEU A 80 16.06 44.78 8.56
N SER A 81 15.77 45.98 8.01
CA SER A 81 14.93 46.91 8.75
C SER A 81 13.50 46.36 8.88
N ARG A 82 12.87 46.51 10.08
CA ARG A 82 11.49 46.04 10.35
C ARG A 82 10.47 46.46 9.26
N ARG A 83 10.65 47.63 8.64
CA ARG A 83 9.78 48.10 7.55
C ARG A 83 9.98 47.31 6.25
N ARG A 84 11.22 46.92 5.89
CA ARG A 84 11.48 46.12 4.70
C ARG A 84 11.07 44.64 4.87
N PHE A 85 11.23 44.10 6.09
CA PHE A 85 10.74 42.76 6.42
C PHE A 85 9.20 42.67 6.35
N LEU A 86 8.49 43.68 6.91
CA LEU A 86 7.03 43.75 6.83
C LEU A 86 6.55 44.04 5.40
N GLY A 87 7.28 44.86 4.64
CA GLY A 87 7.00 45.08 3.22
C GLY A 87 7.24 43.85 2.35
N GLY A 88 8.30 43.06 2.64
CA GLY A 88 8.59 41.80 1.98
C GLY A 88 7.54 40.71 2.28
N MET A 89 7.05 40.66 3.53
CA MET A 89 5.93 39.75 3.88
C MET A 89 4.62 40.14 3.22
N ALA A 90 4.32 41.46 3.11
CA ALA A 90 3.14 41.94 2.40
C ALA A 90 3.23 41.65 0.88
N ALA A 91 4.42 41.70 0.29
CA ALA A 91 4.65 41.32 -1.10
C ALA A 91 4.59 39.79 -1.36
N MET A 92 4.91 38.97 -0.35
CA MET A 92 4.73 37.51 -0.43
C MET A 92 3.27 37.08 -0.20
N LEU A 93 2.42 37.96 0.33
CA LEU A 93 0.98 37.76 0.46
C LEU A 93 0.19 38.31 -0.74
N ALA A 94 0.85 38.96 -1.71
CA ALA A 94 0.23 39.14 -3.02
C ALA A 94 0.01 37.73 -3.60
N PRO A 95 -1.22 37.36 -3.98
CA PRO A 95 -1.43 36.09 -4.60
C PRO A 95 -0.52 36.03 -5.84
N PHE A 96 0.44 35.13 -5.86
CA PHE A 96 0.94 34.60 -7.11
C PHE A 96 -0.30 33.99 -7.76
N ALA A 97 -0.99 34.77 -8.55
CA ALA A 97 -1.81 34.25 -9.60
C ALA A 97 -0.83 33.57 -10.60
N LEU A 98 -0.31 32.40 -10.20
CA LEU A 98 0.02 31.41 -11.22
C LEU A 98 -1.23 31.39 -12.10
N PRO A 99 -1.09 31.45 -13.47
CA PRO A 99 -2.23 31.14 -14.29
C PRO A 99 -2.66 29.75 -13.81
N GLY A 100 -3.65 29.73 -12.94
CA GLY A 100 -4.31 28.52 -12.56
C GLY A 100 -4.70 27.92 -13.89
N THR A 101 -4.25 26.74 -14.19
CA THR A 101 -5.01 25.88 -15.08
C THR A 101 -6.41 26.01 -14.54
N ALA A 102 -7.27 26.76 -15.27
CA ALA A 102 -8.64 26.94 -14.87
C ALA A 102 -9.15 25.52 -14.66
N ALA A 103 -9.30 25.12 -13.39
CA ALA A 103 -10.06 23.94 -13.06
C ALA A 103 -11.37 24.23 -13.76
N ALA A 104 -11.67 23.45 -14.81
CA ALA A 104 -12.92 23.59 -15.54
C ALA A 104 -13.98 23.63 -14.45
N ALA A 105 -14.74 24.74 -14.39
CA ALA A 105 -15.75 24.95 -13.37
C ALA A 105 -16.54 23.65 -13.28
N SER A 106 -16.54 23.01 -12.10
CA SER A 106 -17.25 21.75 -11.92
C SER A 106 -18.69 22.03 -12.32
N ASP A 107 -19.15 21.32 -13.35
CA ASP A 107 -20.55 21.44 -13.74
C ASP A 107 -21.36 20.73 -12.66
N ASP A 108 -21.82 21.49 -11.68
CA ASP A 108 -22.52 20.98 -10.49
C ASP A 108 -23.94 20.45 -10.81
N ARG A 109 -24.37 20.52 -12.08
CA ARG A 109 -25.65 19.93 -12.51
C ARG A 109 -25.63 18.42 -12.30
N PRO A 110 -26.75 17.83 -11.87
CA PRO A 110 -26.90 16.38 -11.82
C PRO A 110 -26.56 15.73 -13.16
N LEU A 111 -26.01 14.53 -13.13
CA LEU A 111 -25.77 13.71 -14.31
C LEU A 111 -26.72 12.52 -14.29
N LEU A 112 -27.56 12.39 -15.33
CA LEU A 112 -28.47 11.27 -15.50
C LEU A 112 -27.94 10.31 -16.57
N LEU A 113 -27.56 9.09 -16.14
CA LEU A 113 -27.19 8.00 -17.05
C LEU A 113 -28.48 7.29 -17.49
N THR A 114 -28.71 7.23 -18.81
CA THR A 114 -29.92 6.70 -19.42
C THR A 114 -29.60 5.54 -20.35
N ASN A 115 -30.63 4.81 -20.83
CA ASN A 115 -30.50 3.75 -21.83
C ASN A 115 -29.38 2.76 -21.48
N LEU A 116 -29.54 2.05 -20.37
CA LEU A 116 -28.51 1.20 -19.82
C LEU A 116 -29.04 -0.15 -19.33
N ARG A 117 -28.14 -1.12 -19.21
CA ARG A 117 -28.31 -2.35 -18.45
C ARG A 117 -27.52 -2.22 -17.15
N LEU A 118 -28.14 -2.44 -16.01
CA LEU A 118 -27.56 -2.18 -14.70
C LEU A 118 -27.11 -3.45 -13.98
N PHE A 119 -25.81 -3.60 -13.70
CA PHE A 119 -25.29 -4.49 -12.67
C PHE A 119 -25.01 -3.68 -11.40
N ASP A 120 -25.65 -3.98 -10.30
CA ASP A 120 -25.64 -3.13 -9.08
C ASP A 120 -24.51 -3.48 -8.09
N GLY A 121 -23.64 -4.44 -8.40
CA GLY A 121 -22.55 -4.90 -7.54
C GLY A 121 -22.96 -5.96 -6.51
N THR A 122 -24.18 -6.52 -6.58
CA THR A 122 -24.65 -7.54 -5.62
C THR A 122 -24.40 -8.99 -6.06
N GLY A 123 -23.90 -9.21 -7.27
CA GLY A 123 -23.86 -10.54 -7.88
C GLY A 123 -25.20 -11.02 -8.42
N LYS A 124 -26.26 -10.21 -8.35
CA LYS A 124 -27.58 -10.51 -8.89
C LYS A 124 -27.65 -10.24 -10.39
N PRO A 125 -28.64 -10.80 -11.10
CA PRO A 125 -28.85 -10.55 -12.51
C PRO A 125 -28.95 -9.07 -12.87
N VAL A 126 -28.52 -8.74 -14.08
CA VAL A 126 -28.56 -7.39 -14.67
C VAL A 126 -30.00 -6.89 -14.74
N ARG A 127 -30.23 -5.65 -14.33
CA ARG A 127 -31.54 -4.98 -14.33
C ARG A 127 -31.70 -4.11 -15.58
N HIS A 128 -32.93 -4.02 -16.07
CA HIS A 128 -33.36 -3.16 -17.18
C HIS A 128 -34.40 -2.15 -16.69
N GLY A 129 -34.68 -1.14 -17.51
CA GLY A 129 -35.74 -0.16 -17.23
C GLY A 129 -35.42 0.80 -16.08
N VAL A 130 -34.13 1.02 -15.79
CA VAL A 130 -33.64 1.92 -14.75
C VAL A 130 -32.67 2.95 -15.32
N GLN A 131 -32.54 4.07 -14.61
CA GLN A 131 -31.57 5.13 -14.85
C GLN A 131 -30.80 5.40 -13.56
N VAL A 132 -29.59 5.96 -13.67
CA VAL A 132 -28.75 6.30 -12.51
C VAL A 132 -28.58 7.80 -12.46
N LEU A 133 -29.02 8.43 -11.39
CA LEU A 133 -28.82 9.85 -11.11
C LEU A 133 -27.60 10.03 -10.23
N VAL A 134 -26.63 10.82 -10.70
CA VAL A 134 -25.43 11.19 -9.97
C VAL A 134 -25.51 12.67 -9.61
N GLN A 135 -25.27 12.99 -8.34
CA GLN A 135 -25.16 14.36 -7.83
C GLN A 135 -23.83 14.52 -7.09
N GLY A 136 -22.97 15.40 -7.59
CA GLY A 136 -21.61 15.56 -7.07
C GLY A 136 -20.85 14.21 -7.09
N GLN A 137 -20.39 13.78 -5.95
CA GLN A 137 -19.60 12.53 -5.83
C GLN A 137 -20.43 11.28 -5.54
N ARG A 138 -21.77 11.40 -5.47
CA ARG A 138 -22.66 10.31 -4.99
C ARG A 138 -23.72 9.94 -6.01
N ILE A 139 -24.15 8.70 -5.92
CA ILE A 139 -25.38 8.25 -6.58
C ILE A 139 -26.54 8.81 -5.78
N ALA A 140 -27.29 9.74 -6.39
CA ALA A 140 -28.42 10.38 -5.74
C ALA A 140 -29.63 9.46 -5.71
N ASP A 141 -29.94 8.75 -6.82
CA ASP A 141 -31.08 7.85 -6.90
C ASP A 141 -30.96 6.88 -8.07
N LEU A 142 -31.82 5.85 -8.04
CA LEU A 142 -32.10 4.93 -9.15
C LEU A 142 -33.53 5.16 -9.60
N LEU A 143 -33.69 5.73 -10.80
CA LEU A 143 -34.99 6.17 -11.31
C LEU A 143 -35.56 5.19 -12.35
N PRO A 144 -36.87 5.14 -12.55
CA PRO A 144 -37.45 4.43 -13.68
C PRO A 144 -37.00 5.00 -15.03
N ALA A 145 -36.94 4.19 -16.09
CA ALA A 145 -36.47 4.59 -17.42
C ALA A 145 -37.22 5.78 -18.04
N ALA A 146 -38.47 5.99 -17.64
CA ALA A 146 -39.30 7.11 -18.13
C ALA A 146 -39.13 8.41 -17.32
N ALA A 147 -38.37 8.39 -16.23
CA ALA A 147 -38.20 9.57 -15.37
C ALA A 147 -37.38 10.65 -16.10
N THR A 148 -37.73 11.90 -15.89
CA THR A 148 -36.97 13.07 -16.32
C THR A 148 -36.50 13.85 -15.10
N VAL A 149 -35.30 14.41 -15.18
CA VAL A 149 -34.73 15.26 -14.13
C VAL A 149 -34.41 16.62 -14.74
N GLU A 150 -35.15 17.65 -14.33
CA GLU A 150 -34.98 19.01 -14.84
C GLU A 150 -33.56 19.52 -14.53
N GLY A 151 -32.91 20.14 -15.50
CA GLY A 151 -31.57 20.69 -15.37
C GLY A 151 -30.43 19.67 -15.32
N ALA A 152 -30.73 18.36 -15.36
CA ALA A 152 -29.69 17.33 -15.42
C ALA A 152 -29.02 17.28 -16.79
N ARG A 153 -27.71 17.02 -16.81
CA ARG A 153 -27.00 16.56 -18.00
C ARG A 153 -27.37 15.11 -18.24
N VAL A 154 -27.57 14.73 -19.49
CA VAL A 154 -27.89 13.36 -19.87
C VAL A 154 -26.67 12.69 -20.50
N LEU A 155 -26.34 11.48 -20.05
CA LEU A 155 -25.38 10.58 -20.67
C LEU A 155 -26.15 9.34 -21.16
N ASP A 156 -26.35 9.26 -22.47
CA ASP A 156 -26.92 8.07 -23.11
C ASP A 156 -25.87 6.95 -23.13
N CYS A 157 -26.09 5.89 -22.37
CA CYS A 157 -25.20 4.73 -22.32
C CYS A 157 -25.40 3.75 -23.49
N GLN A 158 -26.26 4.06 -24.46
CA GLN A 158 -26.43 3.30 -25.72
C GLN A 158 -26.75 1.81 -25.49
N GLY A 159 -27.53 1.48 -24.47
CA GLY A 159 -27.88 0.09 -24.10
C GLY A 159 -26.74 -0.72 -23.49
N LYS A 160 -25.60 -0.08 -23.16
CA LYS A 160 -24.43 -0.75 -22.61
C LYS A 160 -24.59 -1.09 -21.13
N LEU A 161 -23.69 -1.94 -20.64
CA LEU A 161 -23.62 -2.30 -19.23
C LEU A 161 -23.11 -1.11 -18.42
N VAL A 162 -23.85 -0.73 -17.37
CA VAL A 162 -23.38 0.14 -16.30
C VAL A 162 -23.16 -0.71 -15.06
N MET A 163 -21.97 -0.62 -14.48
CA MET A 163 -21.56 -1.39 -13.32
C MET A 163 -20.73 -0.53 -12.36
N PRO A 164 -20.56 -0.93 -11.08
CA PRO A 164 -19.65 -0.25 -10.18
C PRO A 164 -18.21 -0.30 -10.69
N GLY A 165 -17.39 0.67 -10.29
CA GLY A 165 -15.95 0.58 -10.43
C GLY A 165 -15.40 -0.67 -9.74
N LEU A 166 -14.41 -1.30 -10.36
CA LEU A 166 -13.76 -2.50 -9.83
C LEU A 166 -12.91 -2.16 -8.60
N ILE A 167 -12.79 -3.12 -7.70
CA ILE A 167 -11.99 -3.03 -6.48
C ILE A 167 -11.02 -4.20 -6.43
N ASP A 168 -9.71 -3.91 -6.30
CA ASP A 168 -8.67 -4.91 -6.06
C ASP A 168 -8.26 -4.84 -4.58
N VAL A 169 -8.51 -5.90 -3.79
CA VAL A 169 -8.21 -5.87 -2.34
C VAL A 169 -6.83 -6.40 -1.97
N HIS A 170 -6.00 -6.71 -2.97
CA HIS A 170 -4.60 -7.07 -2.77
C HIS A 170 -3.74 -6.51 -3.90
N TRP A 171 -3.43 -5.25 -3.81
CA TRP A 171 -2.62 -4.51 -4.78
C TRP A 171 -1.37 -3.94 -4.10
N HIS A 172 -0.29 -3.76 -4.84
CA HIS A 172 0.94 -3.11 -4.37
C HIS A 172 1.20 -1.83 -5.15
N THR A 173 0.56 -0.76 -4.75
CA THR A 173 0.48 0.52 -5.48
C THR A 173 1.86 1.08 -5.84
N MET A 174 2.81 0.99 -4.92
CA MET A 174 4.18 1.49 -5.12
C MET A 174 5.09 0.49 -5.85
N LEU A 175 4.74 -0.78 -5.89
CA LEU A 175 5.67 -1.86 -6.24
C LEU A 175 5.24 -2.67 -7.46
N ALA A 176 3.97 -2.58 -7.91
CA ALA A 176 3.47 -3.34 -9.05
C ALA A 176 4.17 -2.96 -10.36
N GLY A 177 4.41 -1.65 -10.57
CA GLY A 177 4.97 -1.09 -11.80
C GLY A 177 6.50 -1.17 -11.92
N VAL A 178 7.20 -1.79 -10.97
CA VAL A 178 8.67 -1.91 -10.95
C VAL A 178 9.12 -3.34 -10.74
N SER A 179 10.33 -3.69 -11.20
CA SER A 179 10.94 -4.98 -10.84
C SER A 179 11.46 -4.96 -9.40
N GLN A 180 11.64 -6.14 -8.78
CA GLN A 180 12.20 -6.27 -7.44
C GLN A 180 13.55 -5.56 -7.30
N MET A 181 14.44 -5.70 -8.29
CA MET A 181 15.74 -5.02 -8.30
C MET A 181 15.57 -3.50 -8.24
N VAL A 182 14.69 -2.93 -9.05
CA VAL A 182 14.43 -1.48 -9.06
C VAL A 182 13.83 -1.04 -7.71
N ALA A 183 12.87 -1.78 -7.16
CA ALA A 183 12.27 -1.46 -5.87
C ALA A 183 13.30 -1.44 -4.72
N MET A 184 14.34 -2.30 -4.80
CA MET A 184 15.37 -2.41 -3.77
C MET A 184 16.58 -1.46 -3.98
N THR A 185 16.73 -0.81 -5.13
CA THR A 185 17.95 -0.06 -5.47
C THR A 185 17.71 1.36 -5.99
N ALA A 186 16.53 1.67 -6.47
CA ALA A 186 16.20 3.01 -6.97
C ALA A 186 15.96 4.00 -5.82
N ASP A 187 16.11 5.28 -6.11
CA ASP A 187 15.68 6.31 -5.19
C ASP A 187 14.15 6.37 -5.06
N LEU A 188 13.69 6.78 -3.89
CA LEU A 188 12.26 6.80 -3.56
C LEU A 188 11.45 7.72 -4.48
N GLY A 189 12.06 8.84 -4.93
CA GLY A 189 11.43 9.78 -5.87
C GLY A 189 11.08 9.10 -7.20
N TYR A 190 11.98 8.28 -7.74
CA TYR A 190 11.71 7.51 -8.95
C TYR A 190 10.55 6.53 -8.76
N LEU A 191 10.52 5.81 -7.62
CA LEU A 191 9.43 4.88 -7.32
C LEU A 191 8.06 5.59 -7.28
N TYR A 192 7.98 6.80 -6.69
CA TYR A 192 6.75 7.59 -6.69
C TYR A 192 6.31 8.03 -8.09
N LEU A 193 7.23 8.41 -8.97
CA LEU A 193 6.90 8.79 -10.35
C LEU A 193 6.33 7.61 -11.15
N VAL A 194 6.94 6.42 -11.02
CA VAL A 194 6.43 5.20 -11.64
C VAL A 194 5.06 4.82 -11.07
N ALA A 195 4.92 4.88 -9.74
CA ALA A 195 3.66 4.55 -9.06
C ALA A 195 2.53 5.51 -9.43
N ALA A 196 2.81 6.81 -9.60
CA ALA A 196 1.83 7.80 -10.06
C ALA A 196 1.32 7.48 -11.47
N GLN A 197 2.23 7.11 -12.38
CA GLN A 197 1.84 6.68 -13.72
C GLN A 197 1.02 5.38 -13.68
N GLU A 198 1.42 4.42 -12.86
CA GLU A 198 0.70 3.14 -12.72
C GLU A 198 -0.67 3.33 -12.05
N ALA A 199 -0.81 4.25 -11.11
CA ALA A 199 -2.10 4.59 -10.51
C ALA A 199 -3.10 5.12 -11.56
N GLN A 200 -2.64 5.99 -12.47
CA GLN A 200 -3.48 6.44 -13.58
C GLN A 200 -3.90 5.27 -14.48
N ARG A 201 -2.97 4.37 -14.81
CA ARG A 201 -3.27 3.17 -15.60
C ARG A 201 -4.24 2.24 -14.90
N THR A 202 -4.10 2.07 -13.58
CA THR A 202 -5.00 1.29 -12.73
C THR A 202 -6.43 1.82 -12.83
N LEU A 203 -6.62 3.14 -12.71
CA LEU A 203 -7.93 3.77 -12.89
C LEU A 203 -8.48 3.54 -14.30
N LEU A 204 -7.64 3.68 -15.34
CA LEU A 204 -8.05 3.48 -16.73
C LEU A 204 -8.32 2.01 -17.09
N ARG A 205 -7.91 1.06 -16.25
CA ARG A 205 -8.35 -0.34 -16.31
C ARG A 205 -9.68 -0.60 -15.61
N GLY A 206 -10.31 0.44 -15.05
CA GLY A 206 -11.62 0.35 -14.39
C GLY A 206 -11.54 0.09 -12.89
N PHE A 207 -10.35 0.00 -12.30
CA PHE A 207 -10.19 -0.15 -10.85
C PHE A 207 -10.26 1.22 -10.19
N THR A 208 -11.41 1.54 -9.58
CA THR A 208 -11.64 2.83 -8.93
C THR A 208 -11.19 2.84 -7.48
N SER A 209 -10.97 1.67 -6.88
CA SER A 209 -10.43 1.52 -5.52
C SER A 209 -9.47 0.34 -5.45
N VAL A 210 -8.43 0.47 -4.61
CA VAL A 210 -7.48 -0.60 -4.31
C VAL A 210 -7.15 -0.63 -2.81
N ARG A 211 -6.99 -1.83 -2.24
CA ARG A 211 -6.38 -2.01 -0.92
C ARG A 211 -4.90 -2.31 -1.15
N ASP A 212 -4.05 -1.37 -0.74
CA ASP A 212 -2.61 -1.54 -0.81
C ASP A 212 -2.14 -2.51 0.29
N ALA A 213 -1.47 -3.58 -0.13
CA ALA A 213 -1.04 -4.66 0.75
C ALA A 213 0.43 -4.54 1.17
N GLY A 214 1.06 -3.40 0.92
CA GLY A 214 2.41 -3.12 1.38
C GLY A 214 3.18 -2.14 0.49
N GLY A 215 3.83 -1.20 1.15
CA GLY A 215 4.63 -0.16 0.53
C GLY A 215 4.26 1.25 1.01
N PRO A 216 5.10 2.27 0.74
CA PRO A 216 4.91 3.64 1.23
C PRO A 216 3.87 4.40 0.40
N ALA A 217 2.61 3.95 0.35
CA ALA A 217 1.58 4.51 -0.54
C ALA A 217 0.93 5.81 -0.04
N PHE A 218 1.22 6.28 1.18
CA PHE A 218 0.54 7.43 1.81
C PHE A 218 0.63 8.74 1.02
N ALA A 219 1.82 9.09 0.51
CA ALA A 219 2.00 10.32 -0.25
C ALA A 219 1.31 10.24 -1.63
N LEU A 220 1.27 9.06 -2.25
CA LEU A 220 0.55 8.87 -3.51
C LEU A 220 -0.97 8.92 -3.28
N GLN A 221 -1.49 8.28 -2.22
CA GLN A 221 -2.89 8.41 -1.82
C GLN A 221 -3.27 9.89 -1.70
N ARG A 222 -2.50 10.65 -0.90
CA ARG A 222 -2.73 12.07 -0.71
C ARG A 222 -2.72 12.85 -2.03
N ALA A 223 -1.74 12.61 -2.89
CA ALA A 223 -1.64 13.28 -4.19
C ALA A 223 -2.86 12.99 -5.10
N ILE A 224 -3.41 11.77 -5.04
CA ILE A 224 -4.63 11.40 -5.76
C ILE A 224 -5.86 12.08 -5.15
N ASP A 225 -5.97 12.13 -3.83
CA ASP A 225 -7.10 12.74 -3.12
C ASP A 225 -7.12 14.27 -3.28
N GLU A 226 -5.95 14.91 -3.37
CA GLU A 226 -5.80 16.34 -3.68
C GLU A 226 -5.95 16.65 -5.19
N GLY A 227 -6.11 15.64 -6.05
CA GLY A 227 -6.27 15.79 -7.50
C GLY A 227 -4.98 16.12 -8.26
N LEU A 228 -3.81 15.99 -7.64
CA LEU A 228 -2.50 16.19 -8.30
C LEU A 228 -2.18 15.06 -9.30
N VAL A 229 -2.67 13.86 -9.01
CA VAL A 229 -2.48 12.66 -9.82
C VAL A 229 -3.82 11.97 -10.01
N ALA A 230 -4.14 11.55 -11.24
CA ALA A 230 -5.29 10.67 -11.47
C ALA A 230 -4.97 9.24 -10.98
N GLY A 231 -5.90 8.61 -10.27
CA GLY A 231 -5.70 7.25 -9.76
C GLY A 231 -6.91 6.73 -8.99
N PRO A 232 -6.87 5.46 -8.54
CA PRO A 232 -7.93 4.88 -7.70
C PRO A 232 -7.91 5.47 -6.29
N ARG A 233 -8.97 5.23 -5.52
CA ARG A 233 -8.93 5.37 -4.07
C ARG A 233 -7.97 4.35 -3.50
N ILE A 234 -7.04 4.76 -2.65
CA ILE A 234 -6.06 3.85 -2.05
C ILE A 234 -6.38 3.67 -0.56
N PHE A 235 -6.42 2.40 -0.13
CA PHE A 235 -6.49 2.00 1.28
C PHE A 235 -5.10 1.50 1.70
N PRO A 236 -4.20 2.36 2.18
CA PRO A 236 -2.80 2.01 2.41
C PRO A 236 -2.61 1.23 3.71
N SER A 237 -1.79 0.17 3.67
CA SER A 237 -1.31 -0.52 4.89
C SER A 237 0.02 0.05 5.40
N GLY A 238 0.73 0.78 4.55
CA GLY A 238 2.12 1.14 4.82
C GLY A 238 3.07 -0.04 4.68
N ALA A 239 4.19 0.01 5.37
CA ALA A 239 5.20 -1.04 5.32
C ALA A 239 4.66 -2.40 5.79
N MET A 240 5.05 -3.47 5.09
CA MET A 240 4.80 -4.84 5.54
C MET A 240 5.59 -5.12 6.84
N ILE A 241 4.91 -5.56 7.90
CA ILE A 241 5.58 -5.91 9.15
C ILE A 241 6.02 -7.37 9.08
N SER A 242 7.33 -7.60 9.18
CA SER A 242 7.97 -8.92 9.07
C SER A 242 8.92 -9.17 10.23
N GLN A 243 9.13 -10.44 10.56
CA GLN A 243 10.21 -10.83 11.47
C GLN A 243 11.54 -10.96 10.74
N THR A 244 12.65 -11.07 11.46
CA THR A 244 13.94 -11.48 10.89
C THR A 244 13.80 -12.82 10.17
N SER A 245 14.34 -12.92 8.95
CA SER A 245 14.18 -14.06 8.05
C SER A 245 12.73 -14.37 7.68
N GLY A 246 11.84 -13.38 7.77
CA GLY A 246 10.44 -13.49 7.34
C GLY A 246 10.24 -13.11 5.89
N HIS A 247 8.99 -13.25 5.40
CA HIS A 247 8.63 -13.03 3.99
C HIS A 247 8.92 -11.61 3.48
N GLY A 248 8.92 -10.61 4.37
CA GLY A 248 9.29 -9.22 4.05
C GLY A 248 10.71 -8.85 4.45
N ASP A 249 11.57 -9.78 4.83
CA ASP A 249 12.95 -9.50 5.12
C ASP A 249 13.78 -9.47 3.82
N PHE A 250 13.76 -8.33 3.17
CA PHE A 250 14.51 -8.08 1.93
C PHE A 250 15.93 -7.57 2.17
N ARG A 251 16.44 -7.63 3.43
CA ARG A 251 17.81 -7.22 3.74
C ARG A 251 18.81 -8.12 3.02
N LEU A 252 19.99 -7.58 2.74
CA LEU A 252 21.08 -8.37 2.20
C LEU A 252 21.75 -9.16 3.34
N ARG A 253 22.32 -10.33 3.02
CA ARG A 253 23.09 -11.12 4.01
C ARG A 253 24.27 -10.34 4.59
N SER A 254 24.82 -9.38 3.84
CA SER A 254 25.86 -8.45 4.30
C SER A 254 25.39 -7.50 5.41
N ASP A 255 24.08 -7.32 5.56
CA ASP A 255 23.50 -6.46 6.61
C ASP A 255 23.42 -7.19 7.97
N LEU A 256 23.78 -8.47 8.00
CA LEU A 256 23.73 -9.32 9.20
C LEU A 256 25.13 -9.68 9.70
N PRO A 257 25.33 -9.87 11.04
CA PRO A 257 24.35 -9.62 12.12
C PRO A 257 24.15 -8.12 12.36
N ARG A 258 22.92 -7.74 12.66
CA ARG A 258 22.56 -6.35 12.95
C ARG A 258 22.37 -6.16 14.45
N ALA A 259 23.10 -5.22 15.03
CA ALA A 259 22.97 -4.87 16.43
C ALA A 259 21.66 -4.10 16.70
N ASP A 260 21.14 -4.20 17.92
CA ASP A 260 20.02 -3.36 18.37
C ASP A 260 20.43 -1.87 18.28
N GLY A 261 19.55 -1.06 17.69
CA GLY A 261 19.79 0.35 17.45
C GLY A 261 20.68 0.68 16.25
N ALA A 262 21.11 -0.31 15.46
CA ALA A 262 21.80 -0.05 14.20
C ALA A 262 20.89 0.69 13.21
N PRO A 263 21.46 1.46 12.25
CA PRO A 263 20.69 2.14 11.22
C PRO A 263 19.76 1.17 10.46
N MET A 264 18.60 1.66 10.08
CA MET A 264 17.65 0.89 9.25
C MET A 264 18.27 0.56 7.90
N SER A 265 17.92 -0.60 7.34
CA SER A 265 18.24 -0.95 5.95
C SER A 265 17.52 -0.02 4.97
N LEU A 266 17.95 -0.01 3.70
CA LEU A 266 17.28 0.79 2.67
C LEU A 266 15.79 0.46 2.57
N VAL A 267 15.43 -0.82 2.64
CA VAL A 267 14.04 -1.31 2.53
C VAL A 267 13.17 -0.80 3.69
N GLU A 268 13.72 -0.76 4.89
CA GLU A 268 13.04 -0.18 6.05
C GLU A 268 12.92 1.35 5.92
N ASN A 269 13.98 2.03 5.52
CA ASN A 269 14.00 3.49 5.33
C ASN A 269 13.03 3.95 4.22
N THR A 270 12.85 3.16 3.18
CA THR A 270 11.89 3.45 2.09
C THR A 270 10.47 3.06 2.44
N GLY A 271 10.22 2.37 3.56
CA GLY A 271 8.88 1.98 3.99
C GLY A 271 8.27 0.82 3.19
N VAL A 272 9.09 0.00 2.55
CA VAL A 272 8.61 -1.21 1.85
C VAL A 272 8.26 -2.31 2.86
N ALA A 273 9.17 -2.57 3.81
CA ALA A 273 8.94 -3.49 4.91
C ALA A 273 9.64 -3.02 6.18
N MET A 274 9.12 -3.39 7.34
CA MET A 274 9.70 -3.12 8.65
C MET A 274 9.97 -4.43 9.37
N ILE A 275 11.21 -4.61 9.84
CA ILE A 275 11.57 -5.80 10.61
C ILE A 275 11.29 -5.55 12.09
N ALA A 276 10.62 -6.52 12.71
CA ALA A 276 10.22 -6.49 14.12
C ALA A 276 10.31 -7.88 14.73
N ASP A 277 11.11 -8.02 15.76
CA ASP A 277 11.23 -9.24 16.57
C ASP A 277 10.84 -8.93 18.01
N GLY A 278 9.86 -9.67 18.53
CA GLY A 278 9.27 -9.45 19.85
C GLY A 278 8.13 -8.42 19.85
N GLU A 279 7.25 -8.56 20.85
CA GLU A 279 6.01 -7.78 21.00
C GLU A 279 6.27 -6.26 20.98
N ALA A 280 7.32 -5.79 21.66
CA ALA A 280 7.63 -4.36 21.76
C ALA A 280 7.99 -3.74 20.39
N GLN A 281 8.74 -4.47 19.56
CA GLN A 281 9.09 -4.00 18.22
C GLN A 281 7.87 -4.04 17.30
N VAL A 282 7.06 -5.09 17.34
CA VAL A 282 5.81 -5.18 16.59
C VAL A 282 4.88 -4.01 16.92
N LEU A 283 4.64 -3.73 18.22
CA LEU A 283 3.84 -2.58 18.66
C LEU A 283 4.37 -1.27 18.09
N ARG A 284 5.69 -1.06 18.14
CA ARG A 284 6.31 0.15 17.60
C ARG A 284 6.04 0.28 16.09
N ARG A 285 6.36 -0.77 15.31
CA ARG A 285 6.25 -0.74 13.84
C ARG A 285 4.81 -0.58 13.37
N VAL A 286 3.87 -1.25 14.02
CA VAL A 286 2.44 -1.09 13.73
C VAL A 286 1.96 0.34 14.02
N ARG A 287 2.32 0.88 15.19
CA ARG A 287 1.95 2.26 15.57
C ARG A 287 2.57 3.31 14.64
N GLU A 288 3.77 3.07 14.13
CA GLU A 288 4.38 3.93 13.09
C GLU A 288 3.54 3.96 11.82
N GLN A 289 3.03 2.80 11.32
CA GLN A 289 2.17 2.78 10.15
C GLN A 289 0.82 3.48 10.42
N LEU A 290 0.23 3.25 11.58
CA LEU A 290 -1.00 3.94 11.99
C LEU A 290 -0.81 5.45 12.08
N MET A 291 0.31 5.93 12.62
CA MET A 291 0.67 7.35 12.67
C MET A 291 0.79 7.97 11.27
N LEU A 292 1.25 7.19 10.28
CA LEU A 292 1.36 7.62 8.88
C LEU A 292 0.01 7.61 8.13
N GLY A 293 -1.03 7.02 8.72
CA GLY A 293 -2.39 7.00 8.15
C GLY A 293 -2.79 5.63 7.56
N ALA A 294 -2.20 4.53 8.05
CA ALA A 294 -2.61 3.20 7.62
C ALA A 294 -4.09 2.94 7.90
N THR A 295 -4.80 2.41 6.90
CA THR A 295 -6.22 2.05 6.99
C THR A 295 -6.44 0.63 7.48
N GLN A 296 -5.45 -0.22 7.36
CA GLN A 296 -5.28 -1.56 7.91
C GLN A 296 -3.79 -1.84 8.06
N ILE A 297 -3.44 -2.89 8.78
CA ILE A 297 -2.05 -3.30 8.98
C ILE A 297 -1.77 -4.61 8.23
N LYS A 298 -0.66 -4.68 7.50
CA LYS A 298 -0.16 -5.91 6.87
C LYS A 298 0.93 -6.54 7.71
N MET A 299 0.69 -7.77 8.21
CA MET A 299 1.69 -8.61 8.86
C MET A 299 1.99 -9.86 8.03
N LEU A 300 3.21 -10.36 8.10
CA LEU A 300 3.65 -11.53 7.35
C LEU A 300 3.81 -12.71 8.32
N ALA A 301 2.83 -13.61 8.31
CA ALA A 301 2.69 -14.69 9.29
C ALA A 301 3.15 -16.07 8.77
N GLY A 302 3.62 -16.14 7.54
CA GLY A 302 4.12 -17.37 6.92
C GLY A 302 5.11 -17.11 5.80
N GLY A 303 5.79 -18.15 5.36
CA GLY A 303 6.71 -18.11 4.23
C GLY A 303 6.00 -17.91 2.89
N GLY A 304 6.77 -17.64 1.84
CA GLY A 304 6.23 -17.33 0.52
C GLY A 304 7.06 -17.84 -0.64
N VAL A 305 6.65 -17.42 -1.84
CA VAL A 305 7.28 -17.81 -3.11
C VAL A 305 8.28 -16.75 -3.59
N ALA A 306 7.96 -15.46 -3.37
CA ALA A 306 8.73 -14.34 -3.93
C ALA A 306 9.98 -13.96 -3.11
N SER A 307 10.06 -14.37 -1.86
CA SER A 307 11.15 -14.07 -0.92
C SER A 307 12.34 -15.03 -1.04
N GLN A 308 13.46 -14.71 -0.34
CA GLN A 308 14.71 -15.44 -0.48
C GLN A 308 15.04 -16.34 0.71
N TYR A 309 14.51 -16.05 1.90
CA TYR A 309 15.04 -16.59 3.15
C TYR A 309 14.04 -17.42 3.94
N ASP A 310 12.80 -17.46 3.50
CA ASP A 310 11.69 -18.11 4.19
C ASP A 310 11.09 -19.27 3.37
N PRO A 311 11.22 -20.51 3.84
CA PRO A 311 10.54 -21.64 3.24
C PRO A 311 9.02 -21.48 3.27
N LEU A 312 8.32 -21.95 2.23
CA LEU A 312 6.87 -21.83 2.08
C LEU A 312 6.07 -22.38 3.27
N ASP A 313 6.59 -23.41 3.93
CA ASP A 313 5.98 -24.06 5.10
C ASP A 313 6.33 -23.39 6.44
N SER A 314 7.17 -22.34 6.41
CA SER A 314 7.54 -21.64 7.65
C SER A 314 6.34 -20.91 8.24
N THR A 315 6.23 -20.96 9.59
CA THR A 315 5.26 -20.18 10.34
C THR A 315 5.99 -19.02 11.01
N GLN A 316 5.62 -17.82 10.65
CA GLN A 316 6.32 -16.60 11.07
C GLN A 316 5.52 -15.88 12.16
N PHE A 317 6.23 -15.13 12.98
CA PHE A 317 5.76 -14.58 14.25
C PHE A 317 5.21 -15.64 15.21
N THR A 318 5.40 -15.43 16.47
CA THR A 318 4.68 -16.13 17.54
C THR A 318 3.25 -15.61 17.63
N GLU A 319 2.38 -16.33 18.33
CA GLU A 319 1.00 -15.86 18.53
C GLU A 319 0.96 -14.55 19.34
N ARG A 320 1.89 -14.35 20.28
CA ARG A 320 1.99 -13.12 21.07
C ARG A 320 2.38 -11.91 20.24
N GLU A 321 3.33 -12.07 19.34
CA GLU A 321 3.73 -11.00 18.40
C GLU A 321 2.58 -10.61 17.46
N LEU A 322 1.88 -11.59 16.89
CA LEU A 322 0.69 -11.32 16.07
C LEU A 322 -0.39 -10.60 16.87
N ARG A 323 -0.64 -11.07 18.11
CA ARG A 323 -1.62 -10.45 19.02
C ARG A 323 -1.27 -9.01 19.36
N ALA A 324 0.01 -8.71 19.61
CA ALA A 324 0.46 -7.34 19.84
C ALA A 324 0.16 -6.42 18.65
N GLY A 325 0.35 -6.91 17.41
CA GLY A 325 -0.03 -6.17 16.22
C GLY A 325 -1.55 -5.96 16.09
N VAL A 326 -2.33 -6.99 16.42
CA VAL A 326 -3.80 -6.92 16.41
C VAL A 326 -4.31 -5.94 17.47
N GLU A 327 -3.79 -5.97 18.68
CA GLU A 327 -4.15 -5.04 19.76
C GLU A 327 -3.87 -3.60 19.34
N ALA A 328 -2.68 -3.32 18.82
CA ALA A 328 -2.34 -1.97 18.34
C ALA A 328 -3.27 -1.47 17.22
N ALA A 329 -3.67 -2.34 16.29
CA ALA A 329 -4.61 -1.99 15.23
C ALA A 329 -6.03 -1.77 15.79
N SER A 330 -6.48 -2.63 16.71
CA SER A 330 -7.79 -2.53 17.37
C SER A 330 -7.93 -1.25 18.19
N ASP A 331 -6.88 -0.82 18.89
CA ASP A 331 -6.85 0.47 19.62
C ASP A 331 -7.09 1.67 18.68
N TRP A 332 -6.86 1.51 17.40
CA TRP A 332 -7.12 2.50 16.36
C TRP A 332 -8.41 2.22 15.57
N ASN A 333 -9.25 1.28 16.04
CA ASN A 333 -10.50 0.88 15.37
C ASN A 333 -10.27 0.43 13.92
N THR A 334 -9.21 -0.33 13.67
CA THR A 334 -8.92 -1.00 12.40
C THR A 334 -8.45 -2.43 12.63
N TYR A 335 -7.94 -3.10 11.60
CA TYR A 335 -7.67 -4.52 11.62
C TYR A 335 -6.30 -4.89 11.04
N VAL A 336 -5.90 -6.14 11.30
CA VAL A 336 -4.72 -6.77 10.69
C VAL A 336 -5.15 -7.74 9.59
N MET A 337 -4.48 -7.66 8.44
CA MET A 337 -4.46 -8.66 7.39
C MET A 337 -3.10 -9.38 7.39
N ALA A 338 -3.10 -10.70 7.20
CA ALA A 338 -1.91 -11.52 7.34
C ALA A 338 -1.60 -12.33 6.07
N HIS A 339 -0.38 -12.16 5.53
CA HIS A 339 0.17 -13.06 4.52
C HIS A 339 0.50 -14.40 5.14
N VAL A 340 -0.07 -15.48 4.66
CA VAL A 340 0.24 -16.85 5.08
C VAL A 340 -0.38 -17.87 4.15
N TYR A 341 0.35 -18.93 3.79
CA TYR A 341 -0.17 -20.00 2.93
C TYR A 341 -0.68 -21.21 3.70
N ALA A 342 0.06 -21.65 4.73
CA ALA A 342 -0.13 -22.95 5.37
C ALA A 342 -1.07 -22.88 6.58
N SER A 343 -1.86 -23.94 6.79
CA SER A 343 -2.87 -24.08 7.86
C SER A 343 -2.38 -23.70 9.25
N LYS A 344 -1.19 -24.15 9.65
CA LYS A 344 -0.61 -23.87 10.97
C LYS A 344 -0.47 -22.36 11.25
N GLY A 345 0.02 -21.63 10.25
CA GLY A 345 0.19 -20.17 10.35
C GLY A 345 -1.18 -19.45 10.33
N ILE A 346 -2.10 -19.88 9.46
CA ILE A 346 -3.46 -19.35 9.37
C ILE A 346 -4.19 -19.49 10.71
N GLN A 347 -4.21 -20.70 11.29
CA GLN A 347 -4.86 -20.96 12.58
C GLN A 347 -4.25 -20.12 13.71
N ARG A 348 -2.91 -19.93 13.71
CA ARG A 348 -2.24 -19.04 14.66
C ARG A 348 -2.68 -17.59 14.48
N ALA A 349 -2.74 -17.10 13.24
CA ALA A 349 -3.18 -15.74 12.93
C ALA A 349 -4.63 -15.49 13.38
N ILE A 350 -5.52 -16.46 13.14
CA ILE A 350 -6.93 -16.39 13.59
C ILE A 350 -7.01 -16.32 15.13
N ARG A 351 -6.29 -17.20 15.85
CA ARG A 351 -6.27 -17.16 17.33
C ARG A 351 -5.70 -15.85 17.87
N ALA A 352 -4.79 -15.22 17.14
CA ALA A 352 -4.27 -13.89 17.50
C ALA A 352 -5.28 -12.76 17.23
N GLY A 353 -6.36 -13.00 16.50
CA GLY A 353 -7.42 -12.03 16.21
C GLY A 353 -7.33 -11.34 14.84
N VAL A 354 -6.50 -11.86 13.92
CA VAL A 354 -6.41 -11.38 12.53
C VAL A 354 -7.77 -11.50 11.85
N LYS A 355 -8.19 -10.49 11.08
CA LYS A 355 -9.52 -10.42 10.45
C LYS A 355 -9.53 -10.75 8.96
N CYS A 356 -8.37 -10.77 8.30
CA CYS A 356 -8.25 -11.12 6.89
C CYS A 356 -7.00 -11.96 6.66
N ILE A 357 -7.18 -13.15 6.08
CA ILE A 357 -6.07 -13.98 5.59
C ILE A 357 -5.84 -13.66 4.12
N GLU A 358 -4.63 -13.28 3.80
CA GLU A 358 -4.15 -13.08 2.44
C GLU A 358 -3.51 -14.38 1.96
N HIS A 359 -3.81 -14.78 0.73
CA HIS A 359 -3.36 -16.04 0.14
C HIS A 359 -4.08 -17.26 0.73
N GLY A 360 -3.43 -18.04 1.57
CA GLY A 360 -4.05 -19.18 2.24
C GLY A 360 -4.29 -20.39 1.34
N GLN A 361 -3.68 -20.46 0.15
CA GLN A 361 -3.94 -21.52 -0.86
C GLN A 361 -3.62 -22.93 -0.37
N LEU A 362 -2.85 -23.08 0.71
CA LEU A 362 -2.51 -24.39 1.30
C LEU A 362 -3.30 -24.69 2.59
N ALA A 363 -4.43 -23.98 2.79
CA ALA A 363 -5.32 -24.25 3.90
C ALA A 363 -5.98 -25.64 3.77
N ASP A 364 -6.04 -26.39 4.87
CA ASP A 364 -6.83 -27.60 4.97
C ASP A 364 -8.31 -27.28 5.34
N GLU A 365 -9.15 -28.31 5.23
CA GLU A 365 -10.59 -28.18 5.49
C GLU A 365 -10.90 -27.65 6.91
N ALA A 366 -10.16 -28.10 7.92
CA ALA A 366 -10.35 -27.67 9.30
C ALA A 366 -10.05 -26.17 9.47
N THR A 367 -9.01 -25.69 8.80
CA THR A 367 -8.62 -24.28 8.79
C THR A 367 -9.65 -23.41 8.05
N VAL A 368 -10.18 -23.89 6.93
CA VAL A 368 -11.22 -23.16 6.19
C VAL A 368 -12.53 -23.06 7.00
N ARG A 369 -12.90 -24.13 7.70
CA ARG A 369 -14.03 -24.09 8.65
C ARG A 369 -13.78 -23.08 9.78
N MET A 370 -12.58 -23.05 10.34
CA MET A 370 -12.21 -22.07 11.37
C MET A 370 -12.34 -20.62 10.85
N MET A 371 -11.88 -20.33 9.62
CA MET A 371 -12.09 -19.00 9.01
C MET A 371 -13.55 -18.62 8.95
N ARG A 372 -14.44 -19.54 8.50
CA ARG A 372 -15.87 -19.30 8.44
C ARG A 372 -16.46 -19.04 9.82
N ASP A 373 -16.16 -19.90 10.79
CA ASP A 373 -16.76 -19.88 12.13
C ASP A 373 -16.35 -18.62 12.92
N GLU A 374 -15.12 -18.13 12.70
CA GLU A 374 -14.59 -16.90 13.31
C GLU A 374 -14.88 -15.63 12.47
N GLY A 375 -15.58 -15.76 11.34
CA GLY A 375 -15.92 -14.65 10.45
C GLY A 375 -14.70 -13.97 9.82
N VAL A 376 -13.61 -14.70 9.62
CA VAL A 376 -12.38 -14.20 9.03
C VAL A 376 -12.51 -14.17 7.51
N TRP A 377 -12.14 -13.04 6.91
CA TRP A 377 -12.11 -12.88 5.48
C TRP A 377 -10.94 -13.65 4.84
N TRP A 378 -11.20 -14.18 3.66
CA TRP A 378 -10.18 -14.84 2.85
C TRP A 378 -9.97 -14.07 1.55
N SER A 379 -8.88 -13.33 1.46
CA SER A 379 -8.46 -12.64 0.24
C SER A 379 -7.66 -13.60 -0.62
N LEU A 380 -8.29 -14.13 -1.66
CA LEU A 380 -7.71 -15.11 -2.58
C LEU A 380 -7.20 -14.46 -3.87
N GLN A 381 -6.01 -14.89 -4.31
CA GLN A 381 -5.38 -14.46 -5.55
C GLN A 381 -5.40 -15.59 -6.58
N PRO A 382 -5.51 -15.26 -7.88
CA PRO A 382 -5.59 -16.23 -8.97
C PRO A 382 -4.19 -16.79 -9.35
N PHE A 383 -3.48 -17.38 -8.39
CA PHE A 383 -2.18 -17.98 -8.62
C PHE A 383 -2.31 -19.31 -9.36
N LEU A 384 -2.34 -19.24 -10.68
CA LEU A 384 -2.48 -20.40 -11.58
C LEU A 384 -1.20 -20.60 -12.36
N GLN A 385 -1.01 -21.82 -12.93
CA GLN A 385 0.07 -22.09 -13.88
C GLN A 385 -0.37 -21.69 -15.29
N ASP A 386 -0.24 -20.43 -15.61
CA ASP A 386 -0.63 -19.86 -16.91
C ASP A 386 0.35 -18.76 -17.33
N GLU A 387 0.02 -18.03 -18.39
CA GLU A 387 0.83 -16.95 -18.96
C GLU A 387 1.02 -15.75 -18.01
N ASP A 388 0.18 -15.63 -16.98
CA ASP A 388 0.29 -14.57 -15.97
C ASP A 388 1.23 -14.95 -14.81
N SER A 389 1.74 -16.17 -14.79
CA SER A 389 2.66 -16.65 -13.76
C SER A 389 3.99 -15.90 -13.78
N ASN A 390 4.51 -15.54 -12.61
CA ASN A 390 5.85 -14.99 -12.49
C ASN A 390 6.91 -16.07 -12.83
N PRO A 391 7.87 -15.79 -13.74
CA PRO A 391 8.94 -16.71 -14.02
C PRO A 391 9.99 -16.67 -12.91
N TYR A 392 10.20 -17.79 -12.22
CA TYR A 392 11.28 -17.94 -11.24
C TYR A 392 12.41 -18.81 -11.81
N PRO A 393 13.65 -18.28 -11.94
CA PRO A 393 14.80 -19.07 -12.39
C PRO A 393 15.19 -20.17 -11.40
N ASP A 394 15.01 -19.92 -10.11
CA ASP A 394 15.34 -20.86 -9.02
C ASP A 394 14.40 -22.07 -9.00
N PRO A 395 14.92 -23.32 -9.01
CA PRO A 395 14.10 -24.54 -9.01
C PRO A 395 13.23 -24.70 -7.76
N ALA A 396 13.72 -24.29 -6.57
CA ALA A 396 12.98 -24.42 -5.33
C ALA A 396 11.77 -23.47 -5.32
N ARG A 397 11.95 -22.23 -5.80
CA ARG A 397 10.85 -21.27 -5.96
C ARG A 397 9.82 -21.75 -6.98
N ARG A 398 10.25 -22.36 -8.08
CA ARG A 398 9.31 -22.96 -9.05
C ARG A 398 8.49 -24.09 -8.42
N ALA A 399 9.12 -24.91 -7.58
CA ALA A 399 8.41 -25.98 -6.87
C ALA A 399 7.37 -25.40 -5.89
N SER A 400 7.74 -24.37 -5.11
CA SER A 400 6.82 -23.65 -4.22
C SER A 400 5.69 -22.99 -5.00
N GLN A 401 5.97 -22.33 -6.13
CA GLN A 401 4.96 -21.73 -7.00
C GLN A 401 3.97 -22.76 -7.54
N LYS A 402 4.46 -23.92 -7.97
CA LYS A 402 3.63 -25.03 -8.43
C LYS A 402 2.70 -25.52 -7.31
N GLN A 403 3.23 -25.73 -6.11
CA GLN A 403 2.44 -26.13 -4.94
C GLN A 403 1.33 -25.14 -4.62
N VAL A 404 1.63 -23.83 -4.65
CA VAL A 404 0.62 -22.76 -4.44
C VAL A 404 -0.43 -22.77 -5.54
N ALA A 405 -0.03 -22.94 -6.81
CA ALA A 405 -0.97 -22.98 -7.92
C ALA A 405 -1.92 -24.19 -7.86
N GLU A 406 -1.42 -25.36 -7.48
CA GLU A 406 -2.23 -26.56 -7.23
C GLU A 406 -3.20 -26.31 -6.05
N GLY A 407 -2.73 -25.69 -4.97
CA GLY A 407 -3.53 -25.30 -3.81
C GLY A 407 -4.62 -24.27 -4.15
N THR A 408 -4.39 -23.40 -5.13
CA THR A 408 -5.36 -22.37 -5.54
C THR A 408 -6.69 -22.98 -6.00
N VAL A 409 -6.66 -24.05 -6.78
CA VAL A 409 -7.87 -24.73 -7.24
C VAL A 409 -8.70 -25.26 -6.06
N ASN A 410 -8.03 -25.90 -5.10
CA ASN A 410 -8.67 -26.40 -3.89
C ASN A 410 -9.20 -25.26 -3.00
N ALA A 411 -8.45 -24.16 -2.88
CA ALA A 411 -8.84 -23.01 -2.08
C ALA A 411 -10.16 -22.40 -2.58
N TYR A 412 -10.30 -22.15 -3.88
CA TYR A 412 -11.55 -21.66 -4.45
C TYR A 412 -12.72 -22.63 -4.25
N ALA A 413 -12.50 -23.92 -4.44
CA ALA A 413 -13.53 -24.95 -4.21
C ALA A 413 -13.97 -24.98 -2.73
N MET A 414 -13.03 -24.90 -1.78
CA MET A 414 -13.34 -24.89 -0.35
C MET A 414 -14.01 -23.58 0.10
N ALA A 415 -13.59 -22.44 -0.44
CA ALA A 415 -14.21 -21.15 -0.14
C ALA A 415 -15.71 -21.16 -0.48
N GLN A 416 -16.07 -21.72 -1.66
CA GLN A 416 -17.47 -21.88 -2.06
C GLN A 416 -18.19 -22.92 -1.20
N LYS A 417 -17.59 -24.10 -1.02
CA LYS A 417 -18.20 -25.21 -0.25
C LYS A 417 -18.58 -24.79 1.17
N TYR A 418 -17.73 -24.02 1.82
CA TYR A 418 -17.92 -23.61 3.22
C TYR A 418 -18.50 -22.22 3.40
N GLY A 419 -18.69 -21.44 2.32
CA GLY A 419 -19.28 -20.10 2.38
C GLY A 419 -18.43 -19.10 3.17
N VAL A 420 -17.09 -19.19 3.04
CA VAL A 420 -16.19 -18.23 3.66
C VAL A 420 -16.32 -16.87 2.96
N HIS A 421 -16.28 -15.78 3.70
CA HIS A 421 -16.23 -14.43 3.13
C HIS A 421 -14.96 -14.28 2.28
N THR A 422 -15.12 -14.25 0.96
CA THR A 422 -14.00 -14.25 0.02
C THR A 422 -13.87 -12.91 -0.68
N GLY A 423 -12.71 -12.26 -0.55
CA GLY A 423 -12.32 -11.09 -1.34
C GLY A 423 -11.45 -11.51 -2.52
N TRP A 424 -11.52 -10.76 -3.62
CA TRP A 424 -10.69 -10.94 -4.80
C TRP A 424 -9.61 -9.85 -4.88
N GLY A 425 -8.37 -10.24 -5.11
CA GLY A 425 -7.24 -9.35 -5.40
C GLY A 425 -6.22 -10.01 -6.30
N THR A 426 -5.33 -9.25 -6.90
CA THR A 426 -4.36 -9.78 -7.88
C THR A 426 -3.02 -10.17 -7.29
N ASP A 427 -2.54 -9.41 -6.30
CA ASP A 427 -1.16 -9.50 -5.78
C ASP A 427 -0.10 -9.32 -6.89
N ILE A 428 -0.35 -8.43 -7.86
CA ILE A 428 0.67 -8.07 -8.83
C ILE A 428 1.74 -7.25 -8.12
N LEU A 429 2.90 -7.88 -7.94
CA LEU A 429 4.05 -7.37 -7.21
C LEU A 429 5.33 -7.59 -8.03
N PHE A 430 6.17 -6.56 -8.15
CA PHE A 430 7.45 -6.60 -8.87
C PHE A 430 7.37 -7.11 -10.32
N ASN A 431 6.20 -6.97 -10.95
CA ASN A 431 5.97 -7.45 -12.31
C ASN A 431 5.28 -6.39 -13.19
N PRO A 432 6.04 -5.38 -13.67
CA PRO A 432 5.50 -4.28 -14.49
C PRO A 432 4.86 -4.75 -15.80
N LYS A 433 5.21 -5.94 -16.29
CA LYS A 433 4.62 -6.50 -17.52
C LYS A 433 3.21 -7.02 -17.30
N ASN A 434 2.89 -7.45 -16.07
CA ASN A 434 1.60 -8.04 -15.73
C ASN A 434 0.55 -7.03 -15.26
N THR A 435 0.92 -5.79 -14.98
CA THR A 435 -0.05 -4.79 -14.49
C THR A 435 -1.20 -4.57 -15.47
N ALA A 436 -0.94 -4.62 -16.77
CA ALA A 436 -1.97 -4.51 -17.80
C ALA A 436 -3.01 -5.65 -17.75
N GLY A 437 -2.62 -6.82 -17.24
CA GLY A 437 -3.48 -8.00 -17.10
C GLY A 437 -4.44 -7.98 -15.90
N GLN A 438 -4.51 -6.91 -15.11
CA GLN A 438 -5.30 -6.85 -13.87
C GLN A 438 -6.76 -7.33 -14.06
N GLY A 439 -7.45 -6.88 -15.09
CA GLY A 439 -8.81 -7.35 -15.44
C GLY A 439 -8.85 -8.78 -15.94
N ARG A 440 -7.82 -9.25 -16.65
CA ARG A 440 -7.70 -10.65 -17.10
C ARG A 440 -7.55 -11.61 -15.92
N HIS A 441 -6.83 -11.21 -14.86
CA HIS A 441 -6.74 -11.98 -13.61
C HIS A 441 -8.11 -12.19 -12.94
N LEU A 442 -9.06 -11.27 -13.13
CA LEU A 442 -10.44 -11.48 -12.70
C LEU A 442 -11.18 -12.41 -13.68
N ALA A 443 -11.13 -12.11 -14.97
CA ALA A 443 -11.89 -12.83 -15.99
C ALA A 443 -11.59 -14.34 -16.00
N LYS A 444 -10.31 -14.75 -15.82
CA LYS A 444 -9.93 -16.17 -15.82
C LYS A 444 -10.53 -17.00 -14.67
N LEU A 445 -11.06 -16.36 -13.63
CA LEU A 445 -11.70 -17.04 -12.50
C LEU A 445 -13.15 -17.46 -12.79
N THR A 446 -13.71 -17.15 -13.96
CA THR A 446 -14.99 -17.70 -14.43
C THR A 446 -14.97 -19.23 -14.56
N ARG A 447 -13.78 -19.84 -14.51
CA ARG A 447 -13.62 -21.29 -14.37
C ARG A 447 -14.05 -21.85 -13.00
N PHE A 448 -14.14 -21.01 -11.97
CA PHE A 448 -14.50 -21.37 -10.59
C PHE A 448 -15.85 -20.80 -10.15
N TYR A 449 -16.25 -19.67 -10.68
CA TYR A 449 -17.47 -18.93 -10.30
C TYR A 449 -18.30 -18.58 -11.52
N ASP A 450 -19.61 -18.47 -11.36
CA ASP A 450 -20.38 -17.79 -12.38
C ASP A 450 -19.94 -16.32 -12.51
N PRO A 451 -20.02 -15.74 -13.70
CA PRO A 451 -19.45 -14.40 -13.94
C PRO A 451 -20.08 -13.29 -13.10
N LEU A 452 -21.40 -13.36 -12.79
CA LEU A 452 -22.08 -12.34 -11.98
C LEU A 452 -21.63 -12.39 -10.52
N THR A 453 -21.50 -13.59 -9.96
CA THR A 453 -20.95 -13.80 -8.61
C THR A 453 -19.53 -13.25 -8.52
N LEU A 454 -18.69 -13.56 -9.50
CA LEU A 454 -17.31 -13.10 -9.55
C LEU A 454 -17.21 -11.58 -9.68
N LEU A 455 -18.04 -10.97 -10.54
CA LEU A 455 -18.11 -9.53 -10.66
C LEU A 455 -18.61 -8.87 -9.35
N GLY A 456 -19.53 -9.54 -8.65
CA GLY A 456 -19.98 -9.15 -7.31
C GLY A 456 -18.84 -9.18 -6.28
N GLN A 457 -17.93 -10.16 -6.36
CA GLN A 457 -16.73 -10.21 -5.50
C GLN A 457 -15.80 -9.03 -5.77
N ALA A 458 -15.49 -8.73 -7.03
CA ALA A 458 -14.61 -7.63 -7.41
C ALA A 458 -15.24 -6.23 -7.26
N THR A 459 -16.49 -6.15 -6.79
CA THR A 459 -17.22 -4.89 -6.56
C THR A 459 -17.79 -4.84 -5.14
N GLY A 460 -19.06 -5.18 -4.93
CA GLY A 460 -19.76 -5.01 -3.66
C GLY A 460 -19.17 -5.80 -2.50
N THR A 461 -18.70 -7.03 -2.73
CA THR A 461 -18.06 -7.84 -1.68
C THR A 461 -16.72 -7.25 -1.27
N ASN A 462 -15.87 -6.86 -2.24
CA ASN A 462 -14.62 -6.18 -1.95
C ASN A 462 -14.86 -4.82 -1.26
N GLY A 463 -15.93 -4.10 -1.63
CA GLY A 463 -16.34 -2.88 -0.92
C GLY A 463 -16.66 -3.12 0.55
N ALA A 464 -17.31 -4.25 0.87
CA ALA A 464 -17.59 -4.65 2.25
C ALA A 464 -16.29 -5.02 3.01
N LEU A 465 -15.33 -5.66 2.34
CA LEU A 465 -14.01 -5.92 2.93
C LEU A 465 -13.26 -4.63 3.25
N LEU A 466 -13.27 -3.63 2.36
CA LEU A 466 -12.66 -2.33 2.60
C LEU A 466 -13.27 -1.61 3.83
N ALA A 467 -14.56 -1.82 4.09
CA ALA A 467 -15.25 -1.25 5.24
C ALA A 467 -14.74 -1.76 6.60
N LEU A 468 -13.98 -2.88 6.64
CA LEU A 468 -13.29 -3.35 7.86
C LEU A 468 -12.29 -2.34 8.42
N SER A 469 -11.85 -1.35 7.62
CA SER A 469 -11.01 -0.25 8.08
C SER A 469 -11.70 0.64 9.15
N GLY A 470 -13.00 0.47 9.35
CA GLY A 470 -13.76 1.12 10.41
C GLY A 470 -13.57 2.63 10.43
N GLU A 471 -13.16 3.18 11.58
CA GLU A 471 -12.88 4.61 11.76
C GLU A 471 -11.64 5.10 10.98
N ARG A 472 -10.83 4.19 10.45
CA ARG A 472 -9.66 4.54 9.63
C ARG A 472 -9.97 4.51 8.14
N ASN A 473 -11.24 4.29 7.75
CA ASN A 473 -11.68 4.36 6.36
C ASN A 473 -11.61 5.82 5.85
N PRO A 474 -10.73 6.14 4.87
CA PRO A 474 -10.60 7.51 4.36
C PRO A 474 -11.73 7.90 3.42
N TYR A 475 -12.55 6.93 2.99
CA TYR A 475 -13.64 7.11 2.03
C TYR A 475 -14.96 6.56 2.61
N PRO A 476 -15.51 7.18 3.67
CA PRO A 476 -16.69 6.67 4.34
C PRO A 476 -17.89 6.60 3.38
N GLY A 477 -18.67 5.53 3.51
CA GLY A 477 -19.81 5.25 2.66
C GLY A 477 -19.61 4.01 1.78
N MET A 478 -20.60 3.75 0.95
CA MET A 478 -20.70 2.50 0.18
C MET A 478 -19.85 2.56 -1.08
N LEU A 479 -18.90 1.62 -1.23
CA LEU A 479 -18.10 1.39 -2.43
C LEU A 479 -18.50 0.10 -3.13
N GLY A 480 -18.24 0.00 -4.43
CA GLY A 480 -18.50 -1.20 -5.23
C GLY A 480 -19.97 -1.52 -5.43
N ARG A 481 -20.87 -0.56 -5.24
CA ARG A 481 -22.33 -0.71 -5.37
C ARG A 481 -22.93 0.45 -6.14
N ILE A 482 -23.99 0.16 -6.91
CA ILE A 482 -24.85 1.18 -7.48
C ILE A 482 -26.15 1.20 -6.68
N ALA A 483 -26.21 2.08 -5.71
CA ALA A 483 -27.34 2.29 -4.81
C ALA A 483 -27.35 3.75 -4.35
N GLN A 484 -28.50 4.23 -3.89
CA GLN A 484 -28.63 5.57 -3.33
C GLN A 484 -27.63 5.81 -2.20
N GLY A 485 -26.91 6.94 -2.23
CA GLY A 485 -25.88 7.33 -1.26
C GLY A 485 -24.50 6.70 -1.49
N ALA A 486 -24.37 5.73 -2.39
CA ALA A 486 -23.06 5.14 -2.74
C ALA A 486 -22.15 6.14 -3.46
N TRP A 487 -20.84 5.90 -3.42
CA TRP A 487 -19.91 6.65 -4.25
C TRP A 487 -20.23 6.48 -5.74
N ALA A 488 -20.21 7.55 -6.49
CA ALA A 488 -20.42 7.53 -7.94
C ALA A 488 -19.13 7.07 -8.68
N ASP A 489 -18.72 5.84 -8.39
CA ASP A 489 -17.64 5.12 -9.05
C ASP A 489 -18.28 4.12 -10.01
N LEU A 490 -18.32 4.45 -11.30
CA LEU A 490 -19.13 3.76 -12.31
C LEU A 490 -18.29 3.46 -13.56
N LEU A 491 -18.59 2.33 -14.18
CA LEU A 491 -18.07 1.95 -15.49
C LEU A 491 -19.22 1.77 -16.47
N VAL A 492 -19.06 2.25 -17.71
CA VAL A 492 -19.91 1.86 -18.84
C VAL A 492 -19.08 0.96 -19.73
N ALA A 493 -19.56 -0.25 -19.99
CA ALA A 493 -18.80 -1.28 -20.68
C ALA A 493 -19.57 -1.93 -21.84
N ASP A 494 -18.82 -2.29 -22.88
CA ASP A 494 -19.27 -3.21 -23.94
C ASP A 494 -19.01 -4.64 -23.46
N GLY A 495 -20.00 -5.26 -22.85
CA GLY A 495 -19.91 -6.63 -22.35
C GLY A 495 -21.24 -7.11 -21.76
N ASP A 496 -21.34 -8.41 -21.57
CA ASP A 496 -22.45 -9.05 -20.89
C ASP A 496 -21.95 -9.96 -19.78
N PRO A 497 -22.03 -9.51 -18.51
CA PRO A 497 -21.53 -10.28 -17.38
C PRO A 497 -22.38 -11.52 -17.07
N ALA A 498 -23.52 -11.72 -17.74
CA ALA A 498 -24.26 -12.98 -17.67
C ALA A 498 -23.61 -14.07 -18.54
N VAL A 499 -22.75 -13.70 -19.49
CA VAL A 499 -22.08 -14.62 -20.42
C VAL A 499 -20.63 -14.89 -19.98
N ASN A 500 -19.83 -13.82 -19.83
CA ASN A 500 -18.43 -13.89 -19.43
C ASN A 500 -17.92 -12.53 -18.91
N LEU A 501 -16.65 -12.49 -18.50
CA LEU A 501 -15.97 -11.26 -18.06
C LEU A 501 -14.80 -10.86 -19.00
N ASP A 502 -14.72 -11.38 -20.21
CA ASP A 502 -13.61 -11.16 -21.14
C ASP A 502 -13.43 -9.69 -21.53
N PHE A 503 -14.49 -8.90 -21.50
CA PHE A 503 -14.45 -7.46 -21.71
C PHE A 503 -13.57 -6.71 -20.68
N LEU A 504 -13.27 -7.32 -19.52
CA LEU A 504 -12.35 -6.77 -18.54
C LEU A 504 -10.88 -7.07 -18.87
N ALA A 505 -10.61 -8.03 -19.74
CA ALA A 505 -9.25 -8.36 -20.18
C ALA A 505 -8.67 -7.31 -21.13
N ASP A 506 -9.52 -6.60 -21.88
CA ASP A 506 -9.14 -5.46 -22.72
C ASP A 506 -9.94 -4.20 -22.35
N PRO A 507 -9.61 -3.54 -21.23
CA PRO A 507 -10.32 -2.36 -20.77
C PRO A 507 -10.17 -1.16 -21.71
N GLY A 508 -9.10 -1.14 -22.52
CA GLY A 508 -8.87 -0.11 -23.52
C GLY A 508 -9.99 -0.04 -24.55
N GLN A 509 -10.38 -1.20 -25.06
CA GLN A 509 -11.43 -1.38 -26.06
C GLN A 509 -12.84 -1.37 -25.47
N HIS A 510 -13.05 -2.01 -24.32
CA HIS A 510 -14.40 -2.33 -23.82
C HIS A 510 -14.94 -1.37 -22.78
N LEU A 511 -14.11 -0.69 -21.98
CA LEU A 511 -14.60 0.31 -21.04
C LEU A 511 -14.81 1.65 -21.75
N ARG A 512 -16.05 2.04 -21.97
CA ARG A 512 -16.43 3.27 -22.70
C ARG A 512 -16.42 4.50 -21.80
N VAL A 513 -16.90 4.36 -20.57
CA VAL A 513 -16.85 5.43 -19.56
C VAL A 513 -16.22 4.88 -18.30
N ILE A 514 -15.34 5.67 -17.69
CA ILE A 514 -14.77 5.43 -16.38
C ILE A 514 -15.02 6.68 -15.54
N MET A 515 -15.80 6.51 -14.49
CA MET A 515 -16.15 7.57 -13.54
C MET A 515 -15.66 7.19 -12.14
N LYS A 516 -15.02 8.12 -11.45
CA LYS A 516 -14.66 8.01 -10.03
C LYS A 516 -15.13 9.26 -9.29
N GLY A 517 -15.91 9.09 -8.22
CA GLY A 517 -16.46 10.20 -7.45
C GLY A 517 -17.25 11.20 -8.30
N GLY A 518 -18.02 10.72 -9.27
CA GLY A 518 -18.80 11.56 -10.17
C GLY A 518 -17.99 12.24 -11.29
N GLN A 519 -16.65 12.20 -11.22
CA GLN A 519 -15.78 12.74 -12.25
C GLN A 519 -15.50 11.70 -13.33
N ILE A 520 -15.72 12.08 -14.60
CA ILE A 520 -15.44 11.23 -15.76
C ILE A 520 -13.96 11.35 -16.13
N HIS A 521 -13.22 10.23 -16.09
CA HIS A 521 -11.81 10.11 -16.46
C HIS A 521 -11.60 9.56 -17.87
N LYS A 522 -12.59 8.84 -18.41
CA LYS A 522 -12.64 8.36 -19.80
C LYS A 522 -14.09 8.45 -20.29
N ASN A 523 -14.28 8.92 -21.52
CA ASN A 523 -15.56 8.84 -22.24
C ASN A 523 -15.28 8.64 -23.72
N THR A 524 -15.76 7.53 -24.27
CA THR A 524 -15.66 7.13 -25.69
C THR A 524 -17.00 6.59 -26.22
N LEU A 525 -18.14 7.05 -25.64
CA LEU A 525 -19.49 6.78 -26.13
C LEU A 525 -19.78 7.53 -27.43
#